data_d6fc2ce0651ea6b56f902205e2351e29
#
_entry.id   d6fc2ce0651ea6b56f902205e2351e29
#
_cell.length_a   1.000
_cell.length_b   1.000
_cell.length_c   1.000
_cell.angle_alpha   90.00
_cell.angle_beta   90.00
_cell.angle_gamma   90.00
#
_symmetry.space_group_name_H-M   'P 1'
#
loop_
_entity.id
_entity.type
_entity.pdbx_description
1 polymer ?
#
loop_
_entity_poly.entity_id
_entity_poly.type
_entity_poly.pdbx_seq_one_letter_code
_entity_poly.pdbx_strand_id
1 'polypeptide(L)'
;METPVRLWSQHLANLARAAFWLLLAVVILLQLGGSRGIDRQRAAALGQFERERSSRVIAMIHRQEGASLLGVPVAGSISIDDSEAVLRAIRLTPAEQPLDIILHTPGGLVLAAEQIAKALVERKGKVTVFVPHYAMSGGTLIALAADEIVMDANAVLGPVDPQIGDMPAASIVKAVAIKGPRNVSDEMLVLADIAQKARVQVASFVVQVLLKHMPEKQALQVATVLSEGRWTHDFPITVEAARLLGLKVSTEMPRTVYDVMDLYPQGGGTKPSVWYVPLRRAPAQAGSTSQPSPDTRPEGGNAAR
;
A
#
# COMPACT_ATOMS: atom_id res chain seq x y z
N MET A 1 -4.51 -61.87 34.05
CA MET A 1 -3.62 -62.04 32.89
C MET A 1 -4.23 -61.21 31.76
N GLU A 2 -3.63 -60.11 31.40
CA GLU A 2 -4.06 -59.33 30.23
C GLU A 2 -3.73 -60.11 28.96
N THR A 3 -4.70 -60.23 28.07
CA THR A 3 -4.51 -60.96 26.82
C THR A 3 -3.51 -60.24 25.90
N PRO A 4 -2.59 -60.97 25.20
CA PRO A 4 -1.57 -60.38 24.34
C PRO A 4 -2.15 -59.40 23.26
N VAL A 5 -3.40 -59.60 22.88
CA VAL A 5 -4.11 -58.75 21.92
C VAL A 5 -4.34 -57.33 22.47
N ARG A 6 -4.56 -57.16 23.78
CA ARG A 6 -4.80 -55.86 24.42
C ARG A 6 -3.52 -55.06 24.56
N LEU A 7 -2.39 -55.67 24.77
CA LEU A 7 -1.07 -55.05 24.80
C LEU A 7 -0.67 -54.53 23.38
N TRP A 8 -0.94 -55.34 22.36
CA TRP A 8 -0.66 -54.93 20.95
C TRP A 8 -1.50 -53.76 20.51
N SER A 9 -2.79 -53.70 20.89
CA SER A 9 -3.66 -52.55 20.54
C SER A 9 -3.21 -51.25 21.25
N GLN A 10 -2.70 -51.34 22.47
CA GLN A 10 -2.17 -50.18 23.21
C GLN A 10 -0.86 -49.68 22.59
N HIS A 11 0.04 -50.57 22.17
CA HIS A 11 1.26 -50.16 21.47
C HIS A 11 0.98 -49.49 20.12
N LEU A 12 0.04 -50.03 19.35
CA LEU A 12 -0.42 -49.43 18.10
C LEU A 12 -1.03 -48.02 18.32
N ALA A 13 -1.88 -47.87 19.34
CA ALA A 13 -2.47 -46.58 19.68
C ALA A 13 -1.42 -45.54 20.13
N ASN A 14 -0.42 -45.97 20.90
CA ASN A 14 0.67 -45.08 21.32
C ASN A 14 1.59 -44.70 20.16
N LEU A 15 1.90 -45.61 19.24
CA LEU A 15 2.63 -45.31 18.02
C LEU A 15 1.87 -44.34 17.12
N ALA A 16 0.56 -44.50 16.94
CA ALA A 16 -0.27 -43.59 16.17
C ALA A 16 -0.32 -42.21 16.79
N ARG A 17 -0.40 -42.10 18.12
CA ARG A 17 -0.33 -40.80 18.83
C ARG A 17 1.04 -40.13 18.65
N ALA A 18 2.12 -40.90 18.80
CA ALA A 18 3.47 -40.37 18.63
C ALA A 18 3.68 -39.89 17.20
N ALA A 19 3.24 -40.66 16.19
CA ALA A 19 3.31 -40.25 14.79
C ALA A 19 2.48 -38.98 14.50
N PHE A 20 1.28 -38.86 15.07
CA PHE A 20 0.45 -37.65 14.95
C PHE A 20 1.12 -36.42 15.51
N TRP A 21 1.68 -36.49 16.72
CA TRP A 21 2.37 -35.37 17.34
C TRP A 21 3.64 -34.99 16.61
N LEU A 22 4.37 -35.96 16.08
CA LEU A 22 5.57 -35.72 15.27
C LEU A 22 5.22 -35.06 13.95
N LEU A 23 4.18 -35.52 13.27
CA LEU A 23 3.68 -34.90 12.04
C LEU A 23 3.22 -33.45 12.30
N LEU A 24 2.47 -33.23 13.38
CA LEU A 24 2.02 -31.88 13.76
C LEU A 24 3.21 -30.96 14.06
N ALA A 25 4.22 -31.46 14.78
CA ALA A 25 5.43 -30.69 15.06
C ALA A 25 6.19 -30.34 13.77
N VAL A 26 6.32 -31.28 12.82
CA VAL A 26 6.96 -31.04 11.51
C VAL A 26 6.17 -30.00 10.71
N VAL A 27 4.85 -30.09 10.66
CA VAL A 27 4.01 -29.10 9.97
C VAL A 27 4.18 -27.71 10.58
N ILE A 28 4.18 -27.59 11.91
CA ILE A 28 4.42 -26.32 12.60
C ILE A 28 5.81 -25.77 12.30
N LEU A 29 6.85 -26.61 12.34
CA LEU A 29 8.23 -26.21 12.04
C LEU A 29 8.39 -25.74 10.58
N LEU A 30 7.73 -26.42 9.63
CA LEU A 30 7.74 -26.03 8.22
C LEU A 30 7.03 -24.69 8.00
N GLN A 31 5.90 -24.45 8.66
CA GLN A 31 5.19 -23.17 8.60
C GLN A 31 6.01 -22.03 9.22
N LEU A 32 6.62 -22.25 10.38
CA LEU A 32 7.49 -21.25 11.03
C LEU A 32 8.78 -20.99 10.26
N GLY A 33 9.33 -22.00 9.58
CA GLY A 33 10.51 -21.87 8.73
C GLY A 33 10.23 -21.06 7.45
N GLY A 34 9.08 -21.30 6.83
CA GLY A 34 8.65 -20.61 5.60
C GLY A 34 8.44 -19.12 5.81
N SER A 35 7.79 -18.72 6.90
CA SER A 35 7.55 -17.31 7.21
C SER A 35 8.84 -16.53 7.45
N ARG A 36 9.79 -17.09 8.18
CA ARG A 36 11.10 -16.45 8.43
C ARG A 36 11.93 -16.23 7.15
N GLY A 37 11.78 -17.11 6.17
CA GLY A 37 12.45 -16.99 4.87
C GLY A 37 11.95 -15.78 4.08
N ILE A 38 10.65 -15.64 3.95
CA ILE A 38 10.04 -14.52 3.20
C ILE A 38 10.29 -13.17 3.90
N ASP A 39 10.25 -13.12 5.24
CA ASP A 39 10.49 -11.87 5.97
C ASP A 39 11.94 -11.37 5.81
N ARG A 40 12.92 -12.30 5.74
CA ARG A 40 14.30 -11.93 5.39
C ARG A 40 14.43 -11.38 3.97
N GLN A 41 13.73 -11.98 3.01
CA GLN A 41 13.72 -11.49 1.62
C GLN A 41 13.07 -10.09 1.54
N ARG A 42 11.95 -9.86 2.23
CA ARG A 42 11.31 -8.54 2.35
C ARG A 42 12.25 -7.52 2.95
N ALA A 43 12.88 -7.82 4.08
CA ALA A 43 13.83 -6.93 4.72
C ALA A 43 15.04 -6.63 3.80
N ALA A 44 15.56 -7.61 3.06
CA ALA A 44 16.64 -7.40 2.12
C ALA A 44 16.24 -6.50 0.95
N ALA A 45 15.06 -6.72 0.36
CA ALA A 45 14.52 -5.92 -0.75
C ALA A 45 14.27 -4.47 -0.32
N LEU A 46 13.63 -4.26 0.85
CA LEU A 46 13.43 -2.92 1.41
C LEU A 46 14.76 -2.23 1.71
N GLY A 47 15.73 -2.93 2.32
CA GLY A 47 17.06 -2.39 2.57
C GLY A 47 17.85 -2.08 1.29
N GLN A 48 17.61 -2.79 0.19
CA GLN A 48 18.17 -2.44 -1.11
C GLN A 48 17.55 -1.13 -1.61
N PHE A 49 16.24 -1.01 -1.57
CA PHE A 49 15.51 0.19 -2.00
C PHE A 49 15.91 1.42 -1.16
N GLU A 50 16.08 1.27 0.17
CA GLU A 50 16.59 2.33 1.06
C GLU A 50 17.98 2.84 0.60
N ARG A 51 18.89 1.94 0.24
CA ARG A 51 20.22 2.33 -0.26
C ARG A 51 20.16 3.04 -1.60
N GLU A 52 19.36 2.54 -2.54
CA GLU A 52 19.19 3.13 -3.87
C GLU A 52 18.63 4.56 -3.80
N ARG A 53 17.73 4.78 -2.84
CA ARG A 53 17.03 6.06 -2.67
C ARG A 53 17.66 6.99 -1.63
N SER A 54 18.59 6.48 -0.81
CA SER A 54 19.13 7.20 0.36
C SER A 54 18.01 7.71 1.29
N SER A 55 16.96 6.91 1.46
CA SER A 55 15.74 7.22 2.21
C SER A 55 15.44 6.14 3.25
N ARG A 56 14.54 6.41 4.16
CA ARG A 56 13.86 5.38 4.95
C ARG A 56 12.65 4.87 4.18
N VAL A 57 12.41 3.57 4.18
CA VAL A 57 11.29 2.95 3.44
C VAL A 57 10.29 2.31 4.40
N ILE A 58 9.01 2.58 4.18
CA ILE A 58 7.88 1.90 4.82
C ILE A 58 7.07 1.21 3.72
N ALA A 59 6.84 -0.10 3.85
CA ALA A 59 5.93 -0.83 2.97
C ALA A 59 4.59 -1.02 3.68
N MET A 60 3.52 -0.43 3.14
CA MET A 60 2.14 -0.67 3.54
C MET A 60 1.41 -1.32 2.36
N ILE A 61 1.38 -2.64 2.37
CA ILE A 61 0.88 -3.45 1.27
C ILE A 61 -0.21 -4.38 1.82
N HIS A 62 -1.47 -4.01 1.61
CA HIS A 62 -2.62 -4.82 1.96
C HIS A 62 -2.94 -5.82 0.84
N ARG A 63 -3.29 -7.03 1.23
CA ARG A 63 -3.73 -8.06 0.30
C ARG A 63 -5.25 -8.09 0.28
N GLN A 64 -5.85 -8.04 -0.91
CA GLN A 64 -7.32 -8.12 -1.05
C GLN A 64 -7.88 -9.47 -0.62
N GLU A 65 -7.17 -10.54 -0.96
CA GLU A 65 -7.53 -11.88 -0.53
C GLU A 65 -6.64 -12.25 0.67
N GLY A 66 -7.05 -11.81 1.84
CA GLY A 66 -6.41 -12.13 3.11
C GLY A 66 -6.50 -13.61 3.43
N ALA A 67 -5.68 -14.05 4.38
CA ALA A 67 -5.74 -15.39 4.91
C ALA A 67 -7.19 -15.73 5.31
N SER A 68 -7.75 -16.77 4.70
CA SER A 68 -9.05 -17.30 5.10
C SER A 68 -8.93 -17.86 6.51
N LEU A 69 -9.48 -17.15 7.49
CA LEU A 69 -9.68 -17.73 8.82
C LEU A 69 -11.01 -18.49 8.78
N LEU A 70 -10.96 -19.82 8.85
CA LEU A 70 -12.14 -20.70 8.78
C LEU A 70 -12.98 -20.53 7.49
N GLY A 71 -12.34 -20.19 6.35
CA GLY A 71 -13.04 -20.06 5.08
C GLY A 71 -13.65 -18.68 4.81
N VAL A 72 -13.53 -17.72 5.73
CA VAL A 72 -13.98 -16.35 5.53
C VAL A 72 -12.80 -15.51 5.03
N PRO A 73 -12.84 -14.91 3.82
CA PRO A 73 -11.78 -14.03 3.33
C PRO A 73 -11.73 -12.77 4.21
N VAL A 74 -10.59 -12.53 4.84
CA VAL A 74 -10.31 -11.28 5.57
C VAL A 74 -9.47 -10.40 4.64
N ALA A 75 -10.10 -9.46 3.95
CA ALA A 75 -9.38 -8.47 3.17
C ALA A 75 -8.59 -7.55 4.11
N GLY A 76 -7.30 -7.38 3.85
CA GLY A 76 -6.49 -6.40 4.57
C GLY A 76 -6.91 -4.99 4.19
N SER A 77 -7.12 -4.13 5.20
CA SER A 77 -7.44 -2.71 5.03
C SER A 77 -6.71 -1.90 6.10
N ILE A 78 -6.60 -0.59 5.91
CA ILE A 78 -5.94 0.29 6.89
C ILE A 78 -6.63 0.19 8.25
N SER A 79 -5.88 -0.23 9.25
CA SER A 79 -6.31 -0.46 10.63
C SER A 79 -5.59 0.48 11.60
N ILE A 80 -6.00 0.45 12.87
CA ILE A 80 -5.28 1.17 13.94
C ILE A 80 -3.86 0.61 14.12
N ASP A 81 -3.69 -0.72 14.04
CA ASP A 81 -2.37 -1.35 14.15
C ASP A 81 -1.41 -0.85 13.06
N ASP A 82 -1.91 -0.67 11.83
CA ASP A 82 -1.12 -0.10 10.74
C ASP A 82 -0.69 1.34 11.05
N SER A 83 -1.62 2.18 11.55
CA SER A 83 -1.28 3.54 11.91
C SER A 83 -0.24 3.58 13.04
N GLU A 84 -0.36 2.75 14.07
CA GLU A 84 0.63 2.65 15.14
C GLU A 84 2.00 2.22 14.63
N ALA A 85 2.06 1.23 13.74
CA ALA A 85 3.30 0.74 13.15
C ALA A 85 3.98 1.81 12.29
N VAL A 86 3.22 2.48 11.41
CA VAL A 86 3.73 3.56 10.55
C VAL A 86 4.19 4.76 11.38
N LEU A 87 3.39 5.22 12.35
CA LEU A 87 3.76 6.32 13.24
C LEU A 87 5.02 5.99 14.07
N ARG A 88 5.18 4.74 14.49
CA ARG A 88 6.40 4.28 15.16
C ARG A 88 7.60 4.36 14.21
N ALA A 89 7.47 3.88 12.98
CA ALA A 89 8.54 3.95 11.98
C ALA A 89 8.92 5.41 11.67
N ILE A 90 7.94 6.30 11.55
CA ILE A 90 8.15 7.74 11.36
C ILE A 90 8.92 8.34 12.53
N ARG A 91 8.53 8.05 13.79
CA ARG A 91 9.22 8.57 15.00
C ARG A 91 10.67 8.09 15.13
N LEU A 92 10.95 6.87 14.65
CA LEU A 92 12.31 6.30 14.66
C LEU A 92 13.18 6.81 13.52
N THR A 93 12.61 7.54 12.56
CA THR A 93 13.33 8.09 11.40
C THR A 93 13.71 9.56 11.69
N PRO A 94 14.99 9.96 11.55
CA PRO A 94 15.40 11.36 11.70
C PRO A 94 14.52 12.31 10.90
N ALA A 95 14.20 13.47 11.48
CA ALA A 95 13.19 14.38 10.91
C ALA A 95 13.51 14.85 9.49
N GLU A 96 14.79 15.05 9.18
CA GLU A 96 15.29 15.55 7.89
C GLU A 96 15.53 14.42 6.86
N GLN A 97 15.55 13.15 7.32
CA GLN A 97 15.79 12.01 6.41
C GLN A 97 14.60 11.83 5.48
N PRO A 98 14.82 11.69 4.16
CA PRO A 98 13.75 11.37 3.23
C PRO A 98 13.02 10.08 3.61
N LEU A 99 11.71 10.06 3.40
CA LEU A 99 10.85 8.93 3.70
C LEU A 99 10.10 8.50 2.43
N ASP A 100 10.26 7.26 2.06
CA ASP A 100 9.55 6.64 0.95
C ASP A 100 8.51 5.64 1.49
N ILE A 101 7.30 5.64 0.94
CA ILE A 101 6.24 4.71 1.29
C ILE A 101 5.83 3.93 0.04
N ILE A 102 5.95 2.61 0.08
CA ILE A 102 5.35 1.73 -0.93
C ILE A 102 3.94 1.43 -0.45
N LEU A 103 2.95 1.96 -1.17
CA LEU A 103 1.55 1.95 -0.76
C LEU A 103 0.69 1.16 -1.74
N HIS A 104 0.07 0.08 -1.24
CA HIS A 104 -0.91 -0.71 -1.98
C HIS A 104 -2.05 -1.08 -1.02
N THR A 105 -3.24 -0.46 -1.20
CA THR A 105 -4.32 -0.59 -0.22
C THR A 105 -5.70 -0.24 -0.80
N PRO A 106 -6.76 -0.98 -0.44
CA PRO A 106 -8.14 -0.59 -0.76
C PRO A 106 -8.65 0.59 0.09
N GLY A 107 -7.87 1.06 1.09
CA GLY A 107 -8.29 2.02 2.08
C GLY A 107 -8.56 1.37 3.44
N GLY A 108 -9.42 1.98 4.25
CA GLY A 108 -9.78 1.46 5.57
C GLY A 108 -10.23 2.55 6.54
N LEU A 109 -9.89 2.41 7.82
CA LEU A 109 -10.34 3.34 8.86
C LEU A 109 -9.85 4.77 8.61
N VAL A 110 -10.78 5.71 8.51
CA VAL A 110 -10.49 7.13 8.27
C VAL A 110 -9.54 7.68 9.33
N LEU A 111 -9.79 7.40 10.61
CA LEU A 111 -8.93 7.86 11.71
C LEU A 111 -7.47 7.42 11.53
N ALA A 112 -7.25 6.16 11.17
CA ALA A 112 -5.90 5.63 10.98
C ALA A 112 -5.20 6.29 9.78
N ALA A 113 -5.91 6.46 8.66
CA ALA A 113 -5.39 7.12 7.47
C ALA A 113 -5.06 8.60 7.73
N GLU A 114 -5.94 9.32 8.45
CA GLU A 114 -5.71 10.72 8.84
C GLU A 114 -4.51 10.88 9.77
N GLN A 115 -4.32 9.98 10.75
CA GLN A 115 -3.15 10.01 11.63
C GLN A 115 -1.85 9.84 10.85
N ILE A 116 -1.81 8.89 9.92
CA ILE A 116 -0.65 8.68 9.04
C ILE A 116 -0.41 9.91 8.17
N ALA A 117 -1.44 10.37 7.44
CA ALA A 117 -1.32 11.51 6.54
C ALA A 117 -0.84 12.77 7.27
N LYS A 118 -1.39 13.06 8.46
CA LYS A 118 -0.94 14.18 9.29
C LYS A 118 0.54 14.08 9.64
N ALA A 119 0.98 12.91 10.10
CA ALA A 119 2.38 12.70 10.46
C ALA A 119 3.32 12.87 9.26
N LEU A 120 2.88 12.53 8.04
CA LEU A 120 3.65 12.74 6.81
C LEU A 120 3.72 14.22 6.42
N VAL A 121 2.62 14.96 6.55
CA VAL A 121 2.59 16.41 6.28
C VAL A 121 3.54 17.17 7.20
N GLU A 122 3.65 16.77 8.45
CA GLU A 122 4.48 17.42 9.47
C GLU A 122 5.99 17.10 9.32
N ARG A 123 6.38 16.16 8.44
CA ARG A 123 7.79 15.85 8.22
C ARG A 123 8.54 16.99 7.52
N LYS A 124 9.80 17.16 7.91
CA LYS A 124 10.72 18.11 7.26
C LYS A 124 11.42 17.49 6.05
N GLY A 125 11.84 16.21 6.17
CA GLY A 125 12.43 15.45 5.06
C GLY A 125 11.38 15.17 3.98
N LYS A 126 11.81 15.10 2.72
CA LYS A 126 10.94 14.80 1.57
C LYS A 126 10.21 13.47 1.78
N VAL A 127 8.90 13.47 1.55
CA VAL A 127 8.06 12.27 1.55
C VAL A 127 7.68 11.92 0.12
N THR A 128 7.97 10.68 -0.30
CA THR A 128 7.54 10.14 -1.59
C THR A 128 6.65 8.91 -1.35
N VAL A 129 5.47 8.87 -2.01
CA VAL A 129 4.58 7.72 -1.97
C VAL A 129 4.60 7.03 -3.34
N PHE A 130 4.92 5.73 -3.34
CA PHE A 130 4.93 4.88 -4.52
C PHE A 130 3.66 4.06 -4.55
N VAL A 131 2.88 4.19 -5.62
CA VAL A 131 1.62 3.45 -5.83
C VAL A 131 1.82 2.50 -7.01
N PRO A 132 2.22 1.23 -6.76
CA PRO A 132 2.52 0.28 -7.84
C PRO A 132 1.29 -0.26 -8.54
N HIS A 133 0.10 -0.22 -7.91
CA HIS A 133 -1.14 -0.71 -8.50
C HIS A 133 -2.35 0.15 -8.12
N TYR A 134 -2.69 0.28 -6.83
CA TYR A 134 -3.77 1.16 -6.39
C TYR A 134 -3.60 1.63 -4.94
N ALA A 135 -4.12 2.83 -4.65
CA ALA A 135 -4.28 3.36 -3.29
C ALA A 135 -5.65 4.06 -3.22
N MET A 136 -6.66 3.35 -2.69
CA MET A 136 -8.04 3.82 -2.68
C MET A 136 -8.40 4.47 -1.35
N SER A 137 -9.40 5.36 -1.35
CA SER A 137 -9.99 5.91 -0.12
C SER A 137 -8.95 6.46 0.87
N GLY A 138 -8.82 5.90 2.07
CA GLY A 138 -7.78 6.25 3.05
C GLY A 138 -6.36 6.14 2.50
N GLY A 139 -6.11 5.25 1.52
CA GLY A 139 -4.84 5.18 0.81
C GLY A 139 -4.57 6.43 -0.02
N THR A 140 -5.60 6.98 -0.67
CA THR A 140 -5.50 8.27 -1.36
C THR A 140 -5.17 9.39 -0.38
N LEU A 141 -5.81 9.45 0.81
CA LEU A 141 -5.47 10.44 1.85
C LEU A 141 -3.98 10.41 2.21
N ILE A 142 -3.42 9.21 2.38
CA ILE A 142 -1.99 9.04 2.67
C ILE A 142 -1.14 9.51 1.48
N ALA A 143 -1.52 9.17 0.24
CA ALA A 143 -0.79 9.59 -0.95
C ALA A 143 -0.80 11.12 -1.12
N LEU A 144 -1.92 11.80 -0.83
CA LEU A 144 -2.04 13.26 -0.90
C LEU A 144 -1.12 14.00 0.09
N ALA A 145 -0.70 13.35 1.17
CA ALA A 145 0.22 13.92 2.16
C ALA A 145 1.69 13.95 1.70
N ALA A 146 2.02 13.26 0.61
CA ALA A 146 3.37 13.19 0.07
C ALA A 146 3.78 14.45 -0.69
N ASP A 147 5.08 14.76 -0.68
CA ASP A 147 5.65 15.82 -1.53
C ASP A 147 5.68 15.41 -3.01
N GLU A 148 5.69 14.08 -3.26
CA GLU A 148 5.64 13.50 -4.60
C GLU A 148 4.91 12.15 -4.56
N ILE A 149 4.02 11.91 -5.52
CA ILE A 149 3.36 10.64 -5.74
C ILE A 149 3.97 10.00 -7.00
N VAL A 150 4.53 8.80 -6.87
CA VAL A 150 5.01 8.02 -8.01
C VAL A 150 4.04 6.88 -8.26
N MET A 151 3.34 6.92 -9.37
CA MET A 151 2.35 5.89 -9.75
C MET A 151 2.88 5.06 -10.92
N ASP A 152 2.61 3.75 -10.90
CA ASP A 152 2.70 2.98 -12.15
C ASP A 152 1.78 3.60 -13.20
N ALA A 153 2.11 3.47 -14.49
CA ALA A 153 1.32 4.08 -15.57
C ALA A 153 -0.15 3.63 -15.58
N ASN A 154 -0.42 2.42 -15.06
CA ASN A 154 -1.75 1.83 -14.95
C ASN A 154 -2.31 1.86 -13.50
N ALA A 155 -1.56 2.44 -12.57
CA ALA A 155 -2.02 2.55 -11.19
C ALA A 155 -3.12 3.60 -11.05
N VAL A 156 -3.93 3.46 -10.00
CA VAL A 156 -5.04 4.35 -9.72
C VAL A 156 -5.05 4.79 -8.26
N LEU A 157 -5.54 6.01 -8.05
CA LEU A 157 -6.06 6.48 -6.76
C LEU A 157 -7.59 6.32 -6.76
N GLY A 158 -8.23 6.55 -5.62
CA GLY A 158 -9.68 6.55 -5.51
C GLY A 158 -10.22 7.81 -4.85
N PRO A 159 -11.56 8.04 -4.93
CA PRO A 159 -12.23 9.05 -4.13
C PRO A 159 -12.02 8.81 -2.63
N VAL A 160 -12.13 9.88 -1.85
CA VAL A 160 -12.03 9.83 -0.39
C VAL A 160 -13.40 10.12 0.26
N ASP A 161 -14.47 9.91 -0.48
CA ASP A 161 -15.83 10.11 0.01
C ASP A 161 -16.14 9.13 1.16
N PRO A 162 -16.59 9.62 2.33
CA PRO A 162 -16.82 8.76 3.47
C PRO A 162 -17.98 7.79 3.23
N GLN A 163 -17.79 6.57 3.72
CA GLN A 163 -18.80 5.51 3.71
C GLN A 163 -19.36 5.34 5.13
N ILE A 164 -20.67 5.20 5.27
CA ILE A 164 -21.34 4.90 6.53
C ILE A 164 -21.92 3.48 6.41
N GLY A 165 -21.23 2.51 6.99
CA GLY A 165 -21.45 1.11 6.63
C GLY A 165 -21.11 0.91 5.15
N ASP A 166 -22.03 0.34 4.39
CA ASP A 166 -21.86 0.09 2.94
C ASP A 166 -22.48 1.19 2.07
N MET A 167 -22.88 2.34 2.67
CA MET A 167 -23.56 3.41 1.95
C MET A 167 -22.70 4.67 1.84
N PRO A 168 -22.59 5.28 0.64
CA PRO A 168 -21.93 6.57 0.48
C PRO A 168 -22.65 7.67 1.27
N ALA A 169 -21.92 8.40 2.10
CA ALA A 169 -22.48 9.49 2.90
C ALA A 169 -23.23 10.53 2.05
N ALA A 170 -22.70 10.85 0.87
CA ALA A 170 -23.36 11.77 -0.07
C ALA A 170 -24.73 11.25 -0.53
N SER A 171 -24.86 9.94 -0.76
CA SER A 171 -26.12 9.31 -1.20
C SER A 171 -27.17 9.31 -0.08
N ILE A 172 -26.75 9.08 1.16
CA ILE A 172 -27.66 9.16 2.33
C ILE A 172 -28.25 10.56 2.45
N VAL A 173 -27.41 11.60 2.43
CA VAL A 173 -27.87 13.00 2.51
C VAL A 173 -28.78 13.34 1.34
N LYS A 174 -28.43 12.93 0.12
CA LYS A 174 -29.23 13.16 -1.08
C LYS A 174 -30.59 12.47 -1.00
N ALA A 175 -30.67 11.23 -0.50
CA ALA A 175 -31.91 10.50 -0.37
C ALA A 175 -32.89 11.20 0.58
N VAL A 176 -32.42 11.71 1.73
CA VAL A 176 -33.21 12.48 2.67
C VAL A 176 -33.68 13.81 2.07
N ALA A 177 -32.81 14.50 1.33
CA ALA A 177 -33.16 15.74 0.65
C ALA A 177 -34.25 15.54 -0.41
N ILE A 178 -34.21 14.46 -1.18
CA ILE A 178 -35.21 14.14 -2.22
C ILE A 178 -36.57 13.76 -1.59
N LYS A 179 -36.55 12.89 -0.57
CA LYS A 179 -37.79 12.44 0.09
C LYS A 179 -38.40 13.50 0.97
N GLY A 180 -37.62 14.43 1.48
CA GLY A 180 -37.99 15.37 2.51
C GLY A 180 -37.89 14.75 3.92
N PRO A 181 -37.47 15.53 4.93
CA PRO A 181 -37.17 14.99 6.27
C PRO A 181 -38.42 14.42 7.00
N ARG A 182 -39.62 14.83 6.62
CA ARG A 182 -40.86 14.31 7.21
C ARG A 182 -41.29 12.94 6.66
N ASN A 183 -40.65 12.47 5.58
CA ASN A 183 -41.01 11.24 4.87
C ASN A 183 -39.95 10.14 5.03
N VAL A 184 -39.07 10.27 6.00
CA VAL A 184 -38.02 9.27 6.34
C VAL A 184 -38.12 8.94 7.83
N SER A 185 -37.53 7.81 8.25
CA SER A 185 -37.49 7.45 9.68
C SER A 185 -36.50 8.32 10.46
N ASP A 186 -36.66 8.36 11.78
CA ASP A 186 -35.75 9.09 12.66
C ASP A 186 -34.32 8.56 12.57
N GLU A 187 -34.12 7.24 12.42
CA GLU A 187 -32.80 6.65 12.21
C GLU A 187 -32.15 7.18 10.93
N MET A 188 -32.94 7.35 9.85
CA MET A 188 -32.41 7.89 8.60
C MET A 188 -32.04 9.36 8.74
N LEU A 189 -32.75 10.14 9.55
CA LEU A 189 -32.39 11.53 9.85
C LEU A 189 -31.07 11.60 10.64
N VAL A 190 -30.93 10.75 11.68
CA VAL A 190 -29.68 10.64 12.44
C VAL A 190 -28.52 10.21 11.54
N LEU A 191 -28.75 9.23 10.67
CA LEU A 191 -27.75 8.76 9.73
C LEU A 191 -27.33 9.85 8.74
N ALA A 192 -28.27 10.66 8.25
CA ALA A 192 -27.99 11.79 7.37
C ALA A 192 -27.17 12.89 8.07
N ASP A 193 -27.42 13.16 9.35
CA ASP A 193 -26.62 14.09 10.15
C ASP A 193 -25.18 13.57 10.31
N ILE A 194 -25.01 12.29 10.67
CA ILE A 194 -23.68 11.65 10.75
C ILE A 194 -22.97 11.72 9.38
N ALA A 195 -23.68 11.38 8.31
CA ALA A 195 -23.15 11.41 6.96
C ALA A 195 -22.68 12.83 6.55
N GLN A 196 -23.46 13.85 6.87
CA GLN A 196 -23.11 15.24 6.60
C GLN A 196 -21.86 15.67 7.39
N LYS A 197 -21.77 15.31 8.67
CA LYS A 197 -20.59 15.56 9.50
C LYS A 197 -19.34 14.88 8.94
N ALA A 198 -19.44 13.60 8.57
CA ALA A 198 -18.35 12.84 7.99
C ALA A 198 -17.82 13.49 6.70
N ARG A 199 -18.71 13.93 5.80
CA ARG A 199 -18.33 14.64 4.56
C ARG A 199 -17.54 15.91 4.84
N VAL A 200 -18.03 16.75 5.78
CA VAL A 200 -17.36 18.00 6.15
C VAL A 200 -16.01 17.73 6.78
N GLN A 201 -15.91 16.74 7.67
CA GLN A 201 -14.65 16.37 8.33
C GLN A 201 -13.59 15.92 7.33
N VAL A 202 -13.94 14.96 6.45
CA VAL A 202 -12.99 14.45 5.44
C VAL A 202 -12.59 15.55 4.47
N ALA A 203 -13.54 16.35 3.95
CA ALA A 203 -13.22 17.46 3.05
C ALA A 203 -12.24 18.45 3.70
N SER A 204 -12.51 18.84 4.96
CA SER A 204 -11.65 19.76 5.71
C SER A 204 -10.25 19.18 5.92
N PHE A 205 -10.15 17.89 6.22
CA PHE A 205 -8.87 17.22 6.38
C PHE A 205 -8.09 17.18 5.06
N VAL A 206 -8.74 16.84 3.94
CA VAL A 206 -8.11 16.87 2.60
C VAL A 206 -7.56 18.26 2.28
N VAL A 207 -8.33 19.32 2.57
CA VAL A 207 -7.84 20.71 2.40
C VAL A 207 -6.56 20.91 3.21
N GLN A 208 -6.56 20.56 4.51
CA GLN A 208 -5.38 20.76 5.36
C GLN A 208 -4.14 20.04 4.82
N VAL A 209 -4.30 18.81 4.32
CA VAL A 209 -3.21 18.04 3.72
C VAL A 209 -2.69 18.73 2.46
N LEU A 210 -3.58 19.17 1.58
CA LEU A 210 -3.23 19.77 0.29
C LEU A 210 -2.62 21.17 0.40
N LEU A 211 -2.89 21.91 1.47
CA LEU A 211 -2.32 23.24 1.70
C LEU A 211 -0.78 23.24 1.76
N LYS A 212 -0.15 22.10 2.06
CA LYS A 212 1.31 21.95 1.96
C LYS A 212 1.81 22.01 0.52
N HIS A 213 0.97 21.66 -0.46
CA HIS A 213 1.41 21.38 -1.83
C HIS A 213 0.81 22.32 -2.88
N MET A 214 -0.30 23.00 -2.56
CA MET A 214 -1.00 23.86 -3.52
C MET A 214 -1.73 25.03 -2.84
N PRO A 215 -2.08 26.10 -3.59
CA PRO A 215 -2.84 27.23 -3.06
C PRO A 215 -4.22 26.79 -2.53
N GLU A 216 -4.73 27.51 -1.50
CA GLU A 216 -5.99 27.20 -0.82
C GLU A 216 -7.18 27.02 -1.78
N LYS A 217 -7.34 27.93 -2.75
CA LYS A 217 -8.42 27.83 -3.74
C LYS A 217 -8.40 26.49 -4.49
N GLN A 218 -7.21 26.04 -4.88
CA GLN A 218 -7.05 24.76 -5.57
C GLN A 218 -7.26 23.60 -4.61
N ALA A 219 -6.74 23.67 -3.38
CA ALA A 219 -6.94 22.66 -2.35
C ALA A 219 -8.43 22.44 -2.06
N LEU A 220 -9.21 23.51 -1.94
CA LEU A 220 -10.67 23.45 -1.77
C LEU A 220 -11.36 22.75 -2.96
N GLN A 221 -10.98 23.10 -4.19
CA GLN A 221 -11.55 22.47 -5.39
C GLN A 221 -11.25 20.97 -5.45
N VAL A 222 -10.00 20.57 -5.20
CA VAL A 222 -9.58 19.17 -5.21
C VAL A 222 -10.26 18.41 -4.10
N ALA A 223 -10.31 18.94 -2.88
CA ALA A 223 -10.98 18.32 -1.74
C ALA A 223 -12.46 18.08 -2.03
N THR A 224 -13.17 19.07 -2.58
CA THR A 224 -14.57 18.94 -3.01
C THR A 224 -14.74 17.80 -4.01
N VAL A 225 -13.91 17.77 -5.06
CA VAL A 225 -14.01 16.74 -6.10
C VAL A 225 -13.79 15.34 -5.54
N LEU A 226 -12.84 15.17 -4.61
CA LEU A 226 -12.46 13.88 -4.06
C LEU A 226 -13.42 13.36 -2.97
N SER A 227 -14.08 14.26 -2.19
CA SER A 227 -14.82 13.87 -0.97
C SER A 227 -16.34 14.01 -1.07
N GLU A 228 -16.90 14.70 -2.07
CA GLU A 228 -18.34 14.98 -2.14
C GLU A 228 -19.19 13.86 -2.73
N GLY A 229 -18.62 12.70 -3.04
CA GLY A 229 -19.37 11.58 -3.63
C GLY A 229 -19.83 11.88 -5.06
N ARG A 230 -18.99 12.54 -5.84
CA ARG A 230 -19.21 12.81 -7.26
C ARG A 230 -19.20 11.53 -8.09
N TRP A 231 -18.39 10.56 -7.69
CA TRP A 231 -18.17 9.27 -8.30
C TRP A 231 -18.58 8.14 -7.35
N THR A 232 -18.60 6.93 -7.84
CA THR A 232 -18.65 5.74 -6.98
C THR A 232 -17.34 5.60 -6.21
N HIS A 233 -17.37 4.96 -5.05
CA HIS A 233 -16.20 4.85 -4.17
C HIS A 233 -15.02 4.10 -4.79
N ASP A 234 -15.29 3.26 -5.77
CA ASP A 234 -14.31 2.48 -6.54
C ASP A 234 -13.88 3.15 -7.87
N PHE A 235 -14.26 4.42 -8.09
CA PHE A 235 -13.92 5.13 -9.32
C PHE A 235 -12.40 5.29 -9.47
N PRO A 236 -11.79 4.84 -10.60
CA PRO A 236 -10.35 4.91 -10.79
C PRO A 236 -9.92 6.32 -11.19
N ILE A 237 -9.15 6.98 -10.32
CA ILE A 237 -8.47 8.24 -10.63
C ILE A 237 -7.10 7.87 -11.22
N THR A 238 -7.02 7.91 -12.56
CA THR A 238 -5.79 7.57 -13.29
C THR A 238 -4.69 8.61 -13.09
N VAL A 239 -3.48 8.31 -13.56
CA VAL A 239 -2.33 9.24 -13.55
C VAL A 239 -2.70 10.57 -14.20
N GLU A 240 -3.38 10.54 -15.35
CA GLU A 240 -3.81 11.73 -16.09
C GLU A 240 -4.83 12.53 -15.29
N ALA A 241 -5.82 11.88 -14.71
CA ALA A 241 -6.84 12.51 -13.88
C ALA A 241 -6.20 13.15 -12.63
N ALA A 242 -5.27 12.48 -11.99
CA ALA A 242 -4.53 13.02 -10.83
C ALA A 242 -3.71 14.27 -11.20
N ARG A 243 -3.04 14.25 -12.35
CA ARG A 243 -2.33 15.43 -12.88
C ARG A 243 -3.27 16.59 -13.21
N LEU A 244 -4.45 16.31 -13.80
CA LEU A 244 -5.48 17.33 -14.06
C LEU A 244 -6.02 17.97 -12.78
N LEU A 245 -6.06 17.24 -11.67
CA LEU A 245 -6.36 17.78 -10.35
C LEU A 245 -5.22 18.63 -9.78
N GLY A 246 -4.07 18.69 -10.43
CA GLY A 246 -2.90 19.44 -9.99
C GLY A 246 -2.04 18.72 -8.96
N LEU A 247 -2.21 17.40 -8.80
CA LEU A 247 -1.34 16.60 -7.95
C LEU A 247 0.02 16.40 -8.63
N LYS A 248 1.10 16.41 -7.84
CA LYS A 248 2.47 16.16 -8.31
C LYS A 248 2.69 14.67 -8.52
N VAL A 249 2.29 14.15 -9.67
CA VAL A 249 2.38 12.74 -10.03
C VAL A 249 3.45 12.50 -11.07
N SER A 250 4.40 11.63 -10.75
CA SER A 250 5.40 11.02 -11.64
C SER A 250 5.02 9.58 -11.99
N THR A 251 5.53 9.07 -13.11
CA THR A 251 5.41 7.65 -13.50
C THR A 251 6.76 6.94 -13.51
N GLU A 252 7.79 7.56 -12.98
CA GLU A 252 9.14 7.00 -12.92
C GLU A 252 9.27 5.99 -11.77
N MET A 253 8.50 4.89 -11.86
CA MET A 253 8.48 3.85 -10.85
C MET A 253 9.80 3.06 -10.85
N PRO A 254 10.56 3.05 -9.73
CA PRO A 254 11.75 2.24 -9.61
C PRO A 254 11.43 0.75 -9.70
N ARG A 255 12.28 0.00 -10.41
CA ARG A 255 12.09 -1.45 -10.58
C ARG A 255 12.06 -2.21 -9.25
N THR A 256 12.84 -1.77 -8.29
CA THR A 256 12.90 -2.34 -6.94
C THR A 256 11.57 -2.30 -6.19
N VAL A 257 10.66 -1.38 -6.53
CA VAL A 257 9.28 -1.38 -6.00
C VAL A 257 8.53 -2.64 -6.45
N TYR A 258 8.64 -3.03 -7.73
CA TYR A 258 8.01 -4.26 -8.23
C TYR A 258 8.65 -5.50 -7.61
N ASP A 259 9.99 -5.50 -7.43
CA ASP A 259 10.69 -6.60 -6.74
C ASP A 259 10.21 -6.76 -5.29
N VAL A 260 9.86 -5.67 -4.60
CA VAL A 260 9.21 -5.72 -3.29
C VAL A 260 7.79 -6.26 -3.41
N MET A 261 6.99 -5.81 -4.39
CA MET A 261 5.60 -6.27 -4.59
C MET A 261 5.52 -7.78 -4.86
N ASP A 262 6.48 -8.35 -5.58
CA ASP A 262 6.57 -9.79 -5.85
C ASP A 262 6.66 -10.63 -4.55
N LEU A 263 7.16 -10.04 -3.46
CA LEU A 263 7.22 -10.67 -2.14
C LEU A 263 5.91 -10.58 -1.34
N TYR A 264 4.90 -9.90 -1.89
CA TYR A 264 3.56 -9.75 -1.30
C TYR A 264 2.49 -10.23 -2.30
N PRO A 265 2.41 -11.54 -2.59
CA PRO A 265 1.45 -12.07 -3.56
C PRO A 265 0.03 -11.71 -3.16
N GLN A 266 -0.77 -11.19 -4.09
CA GLN A 266 -2.11 -10.67 -3.83
C GLN A 266 -3.19 -11.74 -3.78
N GLY A 267 -3.00 -12.90 -4.42
CA GLY A 267 -3.94 -14.02 -4.39
C GLY A 267 -3.79 -14.87 -3.13
N GLY A 268 -4.90 -15.25 -2.49
CA GLY A 268 -4.95 -16.18 -1.34
C GLY A 268 -4.98 -17.66 -1.73
N GLY A 269 -5.19 -17.98 -2.99
CA GLY A 269 -5.31 -19.34 -3.52
C GLY A 269 -3.97 -20.01 -3.81
N THR A 270 -3.98 -21.36 -3.87
CA THR A 270 -2.80 -22.16 -4.23
C THR A 270 -2.40 -22.02 -5.70
N LYS A 271 -3.28 -21.47 -6.55
CA LYS A 271 -3.04 -21.23 -7.97
C LYS A 271 -3.39 -19.78 -8.31
N PRO A 272 -2.53 -19.05 -9.03
CA PRO A 272 -2.85 -17.69 -9.48
C PRO A 272 -3.97 -17.74 -10.52
N SER A 273 -4.89 -16.76 -10.47
CA SER A 273 -5.96 -16.59 -11.45
C SER A 273 -5.41 -16.17 -12.83
N VAL A 274 -4.28 -15.49 -12.84
CA VAL A 274 -3.55 -15.09 -14.04
C VAL A 274 -2.19 -15.77 -14.04
N TRP A 275 -1.87 -16.47 -15.14
CA TRP A 275 -0.59 -17.13 -15.29
C TRP A 275 0.08 -16.70 -16.60
N TYR A 276 1.36 -16.39 -16.51
CA TYR A 276 2.22 -16.11 -17.64
C TYR A 276 3.62 -16.66 -17.41
N VAL A 277 4.38 -16.88 -18.46
CA VAL A 277 5.79 -17.27 -18.36
C VAL A 277 6.62 -16.00 -18.25
N PRO A 278 7.27 -15.73 -17.12
CA PRO A 278 8.13 -14.57 -16.99
C PRO A 278 9.28 -14.64 -17.99
N LEU A 279 9.57 -13.55 -18.69
CA LEU A 279 10.76 -13.45 -19.51
C LEU A 279 12.00 -13.58 -18.60
N ARG A 280 12.93 -14.47 -18.96
CA ARG A 280 14.21 -14.56 -18.24
C ARG A 280 14.88 -13.18 -18.29
N ARG A 281 15.18 -12.63 -17.13
CA ARG A 281 15.95 -11.39 -17.04
C ARG A 281 17.29 -11.60 -17.72
N ALA A 282 17.63 -10.81 -18.74
CA ALA A 282 19.01 -10.69 -19.18
C ALA A 282 19.84 -10.21 -17.98
N PRO A 283 21.02 -10.81 -17.71
CA PRO A 283 21.90 -10.28 -16.67
C PRO A 283 22.17 -8.82 -16.99
N ALA A 284 22.09 -7.95 -15.95
CA ALA A 284 22.44 -6.55 -16.09
C ALA A 284 23.81 -6.48 -16.77
N GLN A 285 23.88 -5.82 -17.93
CA GLN A 285 25.17 -5.59 -18.58
C GLN A 285 26.03 -4.84 -17.57
N ALA A 286 27.08 -5.51 -17.08
CA ALA A 286 28.13 -4.88 -16.32
C ALA A 286 28.61 -3.70 -17.17
N GLY A 287 28.54 -2.49 -16.59
CA GLY A 287 28.84 -1.26 -17.29
C GLY A 287 30.09 -1.39 -18.13
N SER A 288 29.99 -1.08 -19.42
CA SER A 288 31.11 -0.94 -20.30
C SER A 288 32.04 0.11 -19.69
N THR A 289 33.12 -0.35 -19.07
CA THR A 289 34.26 0.50 -18.79
C THR A 289 34.70 1.05 -20.13
N SER A 290 34.46 2.35 -20.34
CA SER A 290 35.03 3.12 -21.43
C SER A 290 36.56 2.97 -21.35
N GLN A 291 37.12 2.21 -22.30
CA GLN A 291 38.58 2.21 -22.51
C GLN A 291 38.98 3.66 -22.87
N PRO A 292 40.05 4.19 -22.27
CA PRO A 292 40.61 5.44 -22.71
C PRO A 292 41.15 5.28 -24.12
N SER A 293 40.81 6.19 -25.01
CA SER A 293 41.33 6.29 -26.39
C SER A 293 42.86 6.39 -26.36
N PRO A 294 43.59 5.72 -27.26
CA PRO A 294 45.03 5.86 -27.33
C PRO A 294 45.41 7.29 -27.79
N ASP A 295 46.30 7.86 -27.02
CA ASP A 295 46.94 9.14 -27.18
C ASP A 295 47.57 9.27 -28.59
N THR A 296 47.00 10.10 -29.46
CA THR A 296 47.62 10.52 -30.73
C THR A 296 48.58 11.65 -30.45
N ARG A 297 49.88 11.36 -30.30
CA ARG A 297 50.95 12.34 -30.34
C ARG A 297 50.96 13.06 -31.69
N PRO A 298 51.11 14.38 -31.74
CA PRO A 298 51.40 15.05 -32.97
C PRO A 298 52.90 14.89 -33.27
N GLU A 299 53.21 14.25 -34.39
CA GLU A 299 54.54 14.27 -34.95
C GLU A 299 54.89 15.71 -35.39
N GLY A 300 56.04 16.17 -34.89
CA GLY A 300 56.64 17.40 -35.31
C GLY A 300 57.19 17.30 -36.74
N GLY A 301 56.75 18.19 -37.60
CA GLY A 301 57.30 18.41 -38.91
C GLY A 301 58.09 19.73 -38.93
N ASN A 302 59.37 19.56 -39.00
CA ASN A 302 60.41 20.59 -39.18
C ASN A 302 60.48 21.02 -40.63
N ALA A 303 60.96 22.24 -40.85
CA ALA A 303 61.79 22.74 -41.92
C ALA A 303 61.20 23.86 -42.83
N ALA A 304 61.74 24.97 -42.61
CA ALA A 304 62.61 25.78 -43.51
C ALA A 304 62.00 26.27 -44.88
N ARG A 305 61.78 27.45 -45.01
CA ARG A 305 62.32 28.58 -45.77
C ARG A 305 61.34 29.71 -45.91
#